data_21419a5fe4fedaa966f83e38ce97a322
#
_entry.id   21419a5fe4fedaa966f83e38ce97a322
#
_cell.length_a   1.000
_cell.length_b   1.000
_cell.length_c   1.000
_cell.angle_alpha   90.00
_cell.angle_beta   90.00
_cell.angle_gamma   90.00
#
_symmetry.space_group_name_H-M   'P 1'
#
loop_
_entity.id
_entity.type
_entity.pdbx_description
1 polymer ?
#
loop_
_entity_poly.entity_id
_entity_poly.type
_entity_poly.pdbx_seq_one_letter_code
_entity_poly.pdbx_strand_id
1 'polypeptide(L)'
;MLLSFSLIGSANAGNSNELRLHGNSTNKPAIDAIIKAFNATNPGIRITPTYYGVSDGQAAMMTQLLAGTAADILQAYPGSGAVNSVIALAENGYIAPLTYRPWSKFVAKNDQSLRYKGTIVGVPQTAQGVGYIYSKNILKKAGLTPPTKWSEVKTYCQAAKAKGTPAYGAPWATGWPTIMHSYATTATMVYAKDPDFTEKQYKKQTSFAGSAWVKSFEMLQDMNTWGCFQASPNSTTYAMIQEQLAAGKVLGWLGLPTVIPALKALNASEEWSFAAHPATENAAETFIPSANLVTFAINKKASSNVFARRFMDFLGSSTALEIQVRLSGGIPSIPLAGYVPTSPAISDIMAYRAKGKFFPFIDHQWKAPQIQQALIAGVQGMFAGTETPKSIAEKMDEALLKN
;
A
#
# COMPACT_ATOMS: atom_id res chain seq x y z
N MET A 1 25.53 42.16 37.26
CA MET A 1 24.73 41.68 36.11
C MET A 1 24.69 40.16 36.17
N LEU A 2 23.68 39.62 36.86
CA LEU A 2 23.52 38.21 37.12
C LEU A 2 22.74 37.62 35.94
N LEU A 3 23.37 36.74 35.19
CA LEU A 3 22.71 35.93 34.11
C LEU A 3 21.99 34.77 34.77
N SER A 4 20.66 34.81 34.79
CA SER A 4 19.81 33.70 35.15
C SER A 4 19.79 32.69 34.00
N PHE A 5 20.42 31.54 34.18
CA PHE A 5 20.23 30.35 33.35
C PHE A 5 18.87 29.72 33.69
N SER A 6 17.92 29.86 32.77
CA SER A 6 16.70 29.06 32.82
C SER A 6 17.04 27.63 32.48
N LEU A 7 16.96 26.74 33.44
CA LEU A 7 16.95 25.30 33.26
C LEU A 7 15.70 24.93 32.43
N ILE A 8 15.88 24.62 31.15
CA ILE A 8 14.85 23.97 30.36
C ILE A 8 14.73 22.56 30.94
N GLY A 9 13.70 22.36 31.74
CA GLY A 9 13.36 21.05 32.28
C GLY A 9 13.16 20.04 31.17
N SER A 10 13.93 18.94 31.20
CA SER A 10 13.69 17.76 30.45
C SER A 10 12.26 17.28 30.73
N ALA A 11 11.35 17.42 29.75
CA ALA A 11 10.01 16.92 29.86
C ALA A 11 10.09 15.40 30.10
N ASN A 12 9.70 15.01 31.31
CA ASN A 12 9.50 13.61 31.69
C ASN A 12 8.55 12.98 30.66
N ALA A 13 9.01 11.95 29.94
CA ALA A 13 8.21 11.11 29.07
C ALA A 13 7.23 10.21 29.84
N GLY A 14 6.77 10.65 31.02
CA GLY A 14 5.86 9.93 31.89
C GLY A 14 4.41 10.27 31.55
N ASN A 15 3.64 9.27 31.12
CA ASN A 15 2.18 9.21 31.12
C ASN A 15 1.42 10.50 30.72
N SER A 16 1.86 11.20 29.66
CA SER A 16 1.07 12.26 29.07
C SER A 16 -0.23 11.67 28.53
N ASN A 17 -1.37 12.21 28.92
CA ASN A 17 -2.67 11.89 28.34
C ASN A 17 -2.92 12.62 27.02
N GLU A 18 -1.98 13.46 26.57
CA GLU A 18 -1.94 14.06 25.25
C GLU A 18 -1.00 13.26 24.36
N LEU A 19 -1.54 12.67 23.31
CA LEU A 19 -0.82 11.84 22.34
C LEU A 19 -0.85 12.50 20.96
N ARG A 20 0.24 12.38 20.23
CA ARG A 20 0.32 12.81 18.83
C ARG A 20 0.28 11.60 17.92
N LEU A 21 -0.42 11.72 16.79
CA LEU A 21 -0.51 10.67 15.77
C LEU A 21 -0.06 11.22 14.41
N HIS A 22 0.87 10.52 13.76
CA HIS A 22 1.26 10.75 12.37
C HIS A 22 0.42 9.84 11.48
N GLY A 23 -0.43 10.42 10.64
CA GLY A 23 -1.37 9.72 9.78
C GLY A 23 -1.21 10.08 8.30
N ASN A 24 -1.71 9.19 7.43
CA ASN A 24 -1.82 9.46 6.00
C ASN A 24 -3.16 10.13 5.69
N SER A 25 -3.17 11.17 4.86
CA SER A 25 -4.37 11.92 4.47
C SER A 25 -5.43 11.05 3.80
N THR A 26 -5.04 10.00 3.07
CA THR A 26 -5.98 9.04 2.46
C THR A 26 -6.72 8.21 3.52
N ASN A 27 -6.18 8.08 4.73
CA ASN A 27 -6.77 7.34 5.84
C ASN A 27 -7.42 8.24 6.91
N LYS A 28 -7.43 9.57 6.69
CA LYS A 28 -7.95 10.56 7.63
C LYS A 28 -9.38 10.24 8.11
N PRO A 29 -10.37 9.92 7.26
CA PRO A 29 -11.74 9.65 7.72
C PRO A 29 -11.80 8.47 8.71
N ALA A 30 -11.01 7.42 8.48
CA ALA A 30 -10.97 6.26 9.36
C ALA A 30 -10.27 6.59 10.69
N ILE A 31 -9.13 7.27 10.65
CA ILE A 31 -8.37 7.67 11.85
C ILE A 31 -9.22 8.58 12.74
N ASP A 32 -9.86 9.61 12.18
CA ASP A 32 -10.72 10.53 12.93
C ASP A 32 -11.88 9.79 13.61
N ALA A 33 -12.53 8.86 12.89
CA ALA A 33 -13.62 8.07 13.46
C ALA A 33 -13.15 7.09 14.54
N ILE A 34 -11.96 6.49 14.38
CA ILE A 34 -11.35 5.63 15.39
C ILE A 34 -11.00 6.43 16.65
N ILE A 35 -10.39 7.61 16.50
CA ILE A 35 -10.09 8.51 17.63
C ILE A 35 -11.38 8.91 18.35
N LYS A 36 -12.43 9.27 17.63
CA LYS A 36 -13.73 9.60 18.21
C LYS A 36 -14.30 8.44 19.02
N ALA A 37 -14.26 7.22 18.47
CA ALA A 37 -14.74 6.02 19.16
C ALA A 37 -13.90 5.68 20.40
N PHE A 38 -12.58 5.84 20.33
CA PHE A 38 -11.69 5.66 21.47
C PHE A 38 -11.99 6.66 22.59
N ASN A 39 -12.13 7.95 22.25
CA ASN A 39 -12.37 9.01 23.23
C ASN A 39 -13.74 8.86 23.92
N ALA A 40 -14.74 8.23 23.28
CA ALA A 40 -16.03 7.94 23.90
C ALA A 40 -15.91 7.06 25.16
N THR A 41 -14.92 6.18 25.19
CA THR A 41 -14.65 5.30 26.35
C THR A 41 -13.40 5.72 27.14
N ASN A 42 -12.67 6.73 26.69
CA ASN A 42 -11.46 7.25 27.32
C ASN A 42 -11.44 8.79 27.31
N PRO A 43 -12.42 9.46 27.97
CA PRO A 43 -12.62 10.92 27.83
C PRO A 43 -11.45 11.77 28.36
N GLY A 44 -10.58 11.20 29.20
CA GLY A 44 -9.39 11.89 29.73
C GLY A 44 -8.16 11.81 28.81
N ILE A 45 -8.23 11.13 27.67
CA ILE A 45 -7.09 10.98 26.74
C ILE A 45 -7.37 11.81 25.49
N ARG A 46 -6.41 12.64 25.10
CA ARG A 46 -6.47 13.45 23.89
C ARG A 46 -5.49 12.91 22.85
N ILE A 47 -5.97 12.64 21.64
CA ILE A 47 -5.14 12.25 20.49
C ILE A 47 -5.24 13.33 19.43
N THR A 48 -4.10 13.93 19.06
CA THR A 48 -4.00 14.97 18.04
C THR A 48 -3.33 14.39 16.80
N PRO A 49 -4.08 14.12 15.74
CA PRO A 49 -3.52 13.60 14.48
C PRO A 49 -2.95 14.75 13.63
N THR A 50 -1.85 14.47 12.94
CA THR A 50 -1.33 15.27 11.83
C THR A 50 -1.32 14.40 10.58
N TYR A 51 -1.88 14.93 9.48
CA TYR A 51 -2.03 14.18 8.24
C TYR A 51 -1.13 14.71 7.14
N TYR A 52 -0.55 13.79 6.39
CA TYR A 52 0.37 14.07 5.29
C TYR A 52 -0.05 13.30 4.02
N GLY A 53 0.36 13.77 2.86
CA GLY A 53 0.37 12.97 1.64
C GLY A 53 1.27 11.73 1.81
N VAL A 54 1.10 10.71 0.97
CA VAL A 54 1.83 9.44 1.12
C VAL A 54 3.35 9.66 1.11
N SER A 55 3.87 10.32 0.09
CA SER A 55 5.33 10.54 -0.07
C SER A 55 5.87 11.57 0.94
N ASP A 56 5.16 12.68 1.11
CA ASP A 56 5.55 13.74 2.06
C ASP A 56 5.54 13.24 3.50
N GLY A 57 4.59 12.36 3.83
CA GLY A 57 4.48 11.74 5.15
C GLY A 57 5.65 10.83 5.47
N GLN A 58 6.16 10.09 4.50
CA GLN A 58 7.35 9.27 4.69
C GLN A 58 8.58 10.14 5.02
N ALA A 59 8.81 11.19 4.25
CA ALA A 59 9.93 12.10 4.45
C ALA A 59 9.81 12.85 5.80
N ALA A 60 8.62 13.37 6.13
CA ALA A 60 8.35 14.05 7.38
C ALA A 60 8.56 13.14 8.59
N MET A 61 8.05 11.90 8.53
CA MET A 61 8.24 10.91 9.60
C MET A 61 9.72 10.65 9.87
N MET A 62 10.51 10.39 8.82
CA MET A 62 11.94 10.12 8.96
C MET A 62 12.69 11.31 9.54
N THR A 63 12.42 12.53 9.06
CA THR A 63 13.01 13.76 9.59
C THR A 63 12.69 13.94 11.09
N GLN A 64 11.44 13.72 11.47
CA GLN A 64 11.00 13.84 12.86
C GLN A 64 11.58 12.74 13.77
N LEU A 65 11.73 11.51 13.27
CA LEU A 65 12.36 10.41 14.00
C LEU A 65 13.85 10.69 14.26
N LEU A 66 14.56 11.16 13.25
CA LEU A 66 15.97 11.57 13.38
C LEU A 66 16.15 12.73 14.38
N ALA A 67 15.27 13.73 14.31
CA ALA A 67 15.26 14.86 15.24
C ALA A 67 14.73 14.49 16.65
N GLY A 68 14.16 13.30 16.81
CA GLY A 68 13.55 12.85 18.07
C GLY A 68 12.25 13.57 18.45
N THR A 69 11.57 14.18 17.48
CA THR A 69 10.32 14.96 17.62
C THR A 69 9.11 14.26 17.00
N ALA A 70 9.26 13.03 16.53
CA ALA A 70 8.18 12.25 15.92
C ALA A 70 6.99 12.04 16.87
N ALA A 71 5.81 11.81 16.28
CA ALA A 71 4.58 11.53 17.02
C ALA A 71 4.70 10.22 17.83
N ASP A 72 3.79 10.07 18.81
CA ASP A 72 3.75 8.90 19.70
C ASP A 72 3.25 7.66 18.97
N ILE A 73 2.30 7.84 18.06
CA ILE A 73 1.71 6.80 17.22
C ILE A 73 2.02 7.12 15.75
N LEU A 74 2.50 6.13 15.03
CA LEU A 74 2.96 6.25 13.64
C LEU A 74 2.12 5.34 12.75
N GLN A 75 1.45 5.89 11.75
CA GLN A 75 0.93 5.08 10.65
C GLN A 75 2.10 4.70 9.75
N ALA A 76 2.35 3.42 9.63
CA ALA A 76 3.48 2.84 8.90
C ALA A 76 2.99 1.78 7.91
N TYR A 77 3.92 1.20 7.14
CA TYR A 77 3.64 0.10 6.23
C TYR A 77 4.23 -1.22 6.75
N PRO A 78 3.62 -2.37 6.44
CA PRO A 78 4.24 -3.67 6.71
C PRO A 78 5.55 -3.85 5.93
N GLY A 79 6.38 -4.81 6.37
CA GLY A 79 7.62 -5.17 5.69
C GLY A 79 8.77 -4.19 5.93
N SER A 80 9.68 -4.11 4.96
CA SER A 80 10.94 -3.35 5.03
C SER A 80 11.24 -2.51 3.77
N GLY A 81 10.41 -2.60 2.73
CA GLY A 81 10.68 -1.98 1.42
C GLY A 81 10.42 -0.48 1.32
N ALA A 82 9.79 0.15 2.32
CA ALA A 82 9.66 1.60 2.39
C ALA A 82 10.39 2.14 3.63
N VAL A 83 10.85 3.39 3.56
CA VAL A 83 11.60 4.02 4.67
C VAL A 83 10.83 4.05 5.98
N ASN A 84 9.51 4.10 5.93
CA ASN A 84 8.62 4.05 7.09
C ASN A 84 7.92 2.68 7.27
N SER A 85 8.50 1.61 6.72
CA SER A 85 8.03 0.25 6.99
C SER A 85 8.39 -0.17 8.42
N VAL A 86 7.49 -0.93 9.07
CA VAL A 86 7.64 -1.29 10.50
C VAL A 86 8.92 -2.09 10.78
N ILE A 87 9.39 -2.93 9.85
CA ILE A 87 10.64 -3.67 10.03
C ILE A 87 11.83 -2.70 9.96
N ALA A 88 11.88 -1.81 8.96
CA ALA A 88 12.93 -0.80 8.85
C ALA A 88 12.95 0.14 10.07
N LEU A 89 11.78 0.56 10.54
CA LEU A 89 11.69 1.39 11.77
C LEU A 89 12.13 0.64 13.03
N ALA A 90 11.80 -0.65 13.15
CA ALA A 90 12.22 -1.47 14.28
C ALA A 90 13.72 -1.77 14.27
N GLU A 91 14.30 -2.01 13.10
CA GLU A 91 15.73 -2.24 12.91
C GLU A 91 16.56 -1.01 13.34
N ASN A 92 16.07 0.17 13.03
CA ASN A 92 16.68 1.44 13.45
C ASN A 92 16.32 1.86 14.89
N GLY A 93 15.57 1.04 15.62
CA GLY A 93 15.22 1.30 17.02
C GLY A 93 14.21 2.42 17.26
N TYR A 94 13.49 2.84 16.22
CA TYR A 94 12.51 3.94 16.31
C TYR A 94 11.17 3.54 16.91
N ILE A 95 10.78 2.27 16.79
CA ILE A 95 9.51 1.76 17.31
C ILE A 95 9.71 0.64 18.32
N ALA A 96 8.69 0.41 19.14
CA ALA A 96 8.72 -0.59 20.20
C ALA A 96 7.93 -1.86 19.83
N PRO A 97 8.30 -3.02 20.42
CA PRO A 97 7.57 -4.26 20.26
C PRO A 97 6.15 -4.19 20.84
N LEU A 98 5.24 -4.91 20.18
CA LEU A 98 3.82 -5.02 20.53
C LEU A 98 3.39 -6.48 20.78
N THR A 99 4.32 -7.38 21.00
CA THR A 99 4.03 -8.76 21.38
C THR A 99 3.30 -8.80 22.73
N TYR A 100 2.48 -9.82 22.93
CA TYR A 100 1.63 -10.00 24.13
C TYR A 100 0.49 -8.99 24.30
N ARG A 101 0.10 -8.28 23.25
CA ARG A 101 -1.14 -7.49 23.24
C ARG A 101 -2.36 -8.38 22.98
N PRO A 102 -3.57 -8.01 23.43
CA PRO A 102 -4.77 -8.87 23.29
C PRO A 102 -5.04 -9.34 21.87
N TRP A 103 -4.77 -8.49 20.88
CA TRP A 103 -4.96 -8.75 19.45
C TRP A 103 -3.79 -9.51 18.80
N SER A 104 -2.60 -9.51 19.39
CA SER A 104 -1.40 -10.02 18.75
C SER A 104 -1.46 -11.52 18.40
N LYS A 105 -2.24 -12.29 19.14
CA LYS A 105 -2.48 -13.73 18.88
C LYS A 105 -3.20 -14.01 17.56
N PHE A 106 -3.89 -13.02 17.01
CA PHE A 106 -4.62 -13.14 15.76
C PHE A 106 -3.78 -12.76 14.53
N VAL A 107 -2.60 -12.16 14.72
CA VAL A 107 -1.66 -11.93 13.62
C VAL A 107 -1.08 -13.27 13.19
N ALA A 108 -1.25 -13.62 11.91
CA ALA A 108 -0.81 -14.89 11.37
C ALA A 108 0.68 -15.16 11.70
N LYS A 109 0.98 -16.37 12.15
CA LYS A 109 2.37 -16.73 12.56
C LYS A 109 3.36 -16.64 11.40
N ASN A 110 2.92 -16.90 10.18
CA ASN A 110 3.71 -16.84 8.96
C ASN A 110 3.77 -15.44 8.32
N ASP A 111 3.05 -14.45 8.86
CA ASP A 111 3.16 -13.08 8.38
C ASP A 111 4.43 -12.43 8.94
N GLN A 112 5.51 -12.51 8.16
CA GLN A 112 6.80 -11.92 8.52
C GLN A 112 6.83 -10.40 8.30
N SER A 113 5.89 -9.83 7.55
CA SER A 113 5.86 -8.38 7.26
C SER A 113 5.59 -7.51 8.48
N LEU A 114 5.12 -8.11 9.58
CA LEU A 114 4.84 -7.45 10.86
C LEU A 114 5.80 -7.85 11.98
N ARG A 115 6.86 -8.63 11.68
CA ARG A 115 7.74 -9.20 12.69
C ARG A 115 9.19 -8.80 12.48
N TYR A 116 9.78 -8.22 13.51
CA TYR A 116 11.22 -7.97 13.59
C TYR A 116 11.82 -8.86 14.68
N LYS A 117 12.78 -9.72 14.30
CA LYS A 117 13.41 -10.72 15.21
C LYS A 117 12.35 -11.54 15.98
N GLY A 118 11.31 -12.01 15.28
CA GLY A 118 10.23 -12.80 15.84
C GLY A 118 9.17 -12.01 16.63
N THR A 119 9.37 -10.72 16.87
CA THR A 119 8.50 -9.86 17.67
C THR A 119 7.56 -9.04 16.78
N ILE A 120 6.27 -8.97 17.12
CA ILE A 120 5.32 -8.10 16.42
C ILE A 120 5.65 -6.64 16.72
N VAL A 121 5.75 -5.82 15.67
CA VAL A 121 6.16 -4.40 15.74
C VAL A 121 5.12 -3.43 15.19
N GLY A 122 3.96 -3.93 14.74
CA GLY A 122 2.87 -3.09 14.25
C GLY A 122 1.50 -3.74 14.42
N VAL A 123 0.46 -2.91 14.60
CA VAL A 123 -0.95 -3.32 14.64
C VAL A 123 -1.51 -3.25 13.23
N PRO A 124 -1.75 -4.37 12.55
CA PRO A 124 -2.32 -4.35 11.22
C PRO A 124 -3.81 -3.99 11.28
N GLN A 125 -4.25 -3.19 10.32
CA GLN A 125 -5.65 -2.75 10.22
C GLN A 125 -6.36 -3.39 9.05
N THR A 126 -5.83 -3.20 7.84
CA THR A 126 -6.44 -3.71 6.61
C THR A 126 -5.44 -4.40 5.71
N ALA A 127 -5.89 -5.45 5.06
CA ALA A 127 -5.25 -6.03 3.89
C ALA A 127 -5.93 -5.53 2.61
N GLN A 128 -5.17 -5.53 1.52
CA GLN A 128 -5.59 -5.08 0.20
C GLN A 128 -5.13 -6.05 -0.88
N GLY A 129 -5.61 -5.87 -2.11
CA GLY A 129 -5.12 -6.56 -3.29
C GLY A 129 -4.88 -5.60 -4.43
N VAL A 130 -3.90 -5.87 -5.29
CA VAL A 130 -3.64 -5.11 -6.52
C VAL A 130 -4.29 -5.80 -7.70
N GLY A 131 -5.04 -5.03 -8.47
CA GLY A 131 -5.67 -5.47 -9.71
C GLY A 131 -6.37 -4.32 -10.42
N TYR A 132 -7.11 -4.63 -11.44
CA TYR A 132 -7.83 -3.66 -12.27
C TYR A 132 -9.15 -3.27 -11.59
N ILE A 133 -9.22 -2.02 -11.13
CA ILE A 133 -10.42 -1.43 -10.53
C ILE A 133 -11.21 -0.72 -11.63
N TYR A 134 -12.50 -1.04 -11.75
CA TYR A 134 -13.36 -0.51 -12.80
C TYR A 134 -14.82 -0.39 -12.36
N SER A 135 -15.60 0.47 -13.03
CA SER A 135 -17.05 0.51 -12.87
C SER A 135 -17.73 -0.48 -13.82
N LYS A 136 -18.58 -1.35 -13.27
CA LYS A 136 -19.40 -2.28 -14.07
C LYS A 136 -20.30 -1.54 -15.06
N ASN A 137 -20.91 -0.42 -14.65
CA ASN A 137 -21.83 0.34 -15.48
C ASN A 137 -21.10 1.04 -16.63
N ILE A 138 -19.93 1.63 -16.35
CA ILE A 138 -19.10 2.30 -17.37
C ILE A 138 -18.64 1.29 -18.41
N LEU A 139 -18.12 0.13 -17.99
CA LEU A 139 -17.69 -0.91 -18.94
C LEU A 139 -18.86 -1.49 -19.73
N LYS A 140 -20.02 -1.70 -19.09
CA LYS A 140 -21.23 -2.17 -19.80
C LYS A 140 -21.66 -1.18 -20.88
N LYS A 141 -21.67 0.14 -20.59
CA LYS A 141 -21.97 1.19 -21.59
C LYS A 141 -20.95 1.22 -22.70
N ALA A 142 -19.69 0.95 -22.41
CA ALA A 142 -18.63 0.84 -23.40
C ALA A 142 -18.69 -0.48 -24.20
N GLY A 143 -19.50 -1.47 -23.80
CA GLY A 143 -19.54 -2.79 -24.41
C GLY A 143 -18.22 -3.54 -24.27
N LEU A 144 -17.52 -3.37 -23.15
CA LEU A 144 -16.21 -3.95 -22.88
C LEU A 144 -16.22 -4.80 -21.62
N THR A 145 -15.37 -5.82 -21.60
CA THR A 145 -15.15 -6.69 -20.44
C THR A 145 -13.66 -6.71 -20.13
N PRO A 146 -13.25 -6.66 -18.85
CA PRO A 146 -11.84 -6.73 -18.48
C PRO A 146 -11.16 -7.97 -19.05
N PRO A 147 -9.93 -7.85 -19.57
CA PRO A 147 -9.19 -8.98 -20.10
C PRO A 147 -8.82 -9.99 -19.00
N THR A 148 -8.85 -11.28 -19.35
CA THR A 148 -8.48 -12.40 -18.47
C THR A 148 -7.18 -13.10 -18.91
N LYS A 149 -6.72 -12.81 -20.14
CA LYS A 149 -5.49 -13.31 -20.74
C LYS A 149 -4.66 -12.14 -21.26
N TRP A 150 -3.35 -12.33 -21.30
CA TRP A 150 -2.45 -11.26 -21.77
C TRP A 150 -2.73 -10.84 -23.22
N SER A 151 -2.95 -11.80 -24.12
CA SER A 151 -3.30 -11.51 -25.52
C SER A 151 -4.55 -10.63 -25.70
N GLU A 152 -5.48 -10.71 -24.76
CA GLU A 152 -6.72 -9.90 -24.78
C GLU A 152 -6.47 -8.42 -24.40
N VAL A 153 -5.37 -8.10 -23.68
CA VAL A 153 -5.09 -6.73 -23.22
C VAL A 153 -4.92 -5.77 -24.40
N LYS A 154 -4.21 -6.19 -25.46
CA LYS A 154 -4.04 -5.38 -26.67
C LYS A 154 -5.38 -5.00 -27.30
N THR A 155 -6.22 -6.01 -27.56
CA THR A 155 -7.55 -5.81 -28.16
C THR A 155 -8.43 -4.94 -27.29
N TYR A 156 -8.40 -5.13 -25.96
CA TYR A 156 -9.13 -4.32 -25.00
C TYR A 156 -8.71 -2.84 -25.04
N CYS A 157 -7.40 -2.58 -25.04
CA CYS A 157 -6.86 -1.23 -25.14
C CYS A 157 -7.24 -0.54 -26.46
N GLN A 158 -7.11 -1.27 -27.58
CA GLN A 158 -7.47 -0.74 -28.91
C GLN A 158 -8.97 -0.45 -29.03
N ALA A 159 -9.82 -1.32 -28.49
CA ALA A 159 -11.27 -1.11 -28.48
C ALA A 159 -11.68 0.07 -27.59
N ALA A 160 -11.03 0.27 -26.46
CA ALA A 160 -11.22 1.44 -25.59
C ALA A 160 -10.78 2.73 -26.31
N LYS A 161 -9.60 2.73 -26.91
CA LYS A 161 -9.05 3.86 -27.66
C LYS A 161 -9.94 4.26 -28.83
N ALA A 162 -10.49 3.29 -29.56
CA ALA A 162 -11.43 3.53 -30.67
C ALA A 162 -12.72 4.26 -30.20
N LYS A 163 -13.07 4.15 -28.92
CA LYS A 163 -14.18 4.86 -28.28
C LYS A 163 -13.76 6.22 -27.66
N GLY A 164 -12.50 6.62 -27.84
CA GLY A 164 -11.94 7.86 -27.29
C GLY A 164 -11.66 7.80 -25.79
N THR A 165 -11.65 6.60 -25.16
CA THR A 165 -11.48 6.45 -23.71
C THR A 165 -10.28 5.54 -23.43
N PRO A 166 -9.25 5.98 -22.68
CA PRO A 166 -8.16 5.13 -22.27
C PRO A 166 -8.65 3.95 -21.43
N ALA A 167 -8.05 2.77 -21.67
CA ALA A 167 -8.41 1.57 -20.94
C ALA A 167 -7.92 1.58 -19.49
N TYR A 168 -6.73 2.15 -19.24
CA TYR A 168 -6.06 2.16 -17.96
C TYR A 168 -5.63 3.57 -17.57
N GLY A 169 -5.93 3.98 -16.35
CA GLY A 169 -5.40 5.19 -15.75
C GLY A 169 -3.97 4.97 -15.22
N ALA A 170 -3.10 5.95 -15.45
CA ALA A 170 -1.69 5.91 -15.03
C ALA A 170 -1.31 7.20 -14.29
N PRO A 171 -1.55 7.31 -12.98
CA PRO A 171 -1.31 8.54 -12.19
C PRO A 171 0.14 8.59 -11.68
N TRP A 172 1.12 8.63 -12.56
CA TRP A 172 2.52 8.41 -12.20
C TRP A 172 3.26 9.64 -11.70
N ALA A 173 2.67 10.84 -11.79
CA ALA A 173 3.18 12.00 -11.08
C ALA A 173 3.23 11.78 -9.54
N THR A 174 2.36 10.90 -9.03
CA THR A 174 2.33 10.57 -7.59
C THR A 174 3.43 9.58 -7.18
N GLY A 175 4.12 8.94 -8.11
CA GLY A 175 5.21 7.98 -7.87
C GLY A 175 4.71 6.56 -7.59
N TRP A 176 4.23 6.26 -6.38
CA TRP A 176 3.86 4.89 -5.99
C TRP A 176 2.90 4.12 -6.94
N PRO A 177 1.99 4.73 -7.72
CA PRO A 177 1.17 3.96 -8.65
C PRO A 177 1.95 3.30 -9.80
N THR A 178 3.16 3.74 -10.08
CA THR A 178 4.02 3.17 -11.13
C THR A 178 4.34 1.70 -10.89
N ILE A 179 4.39 1.27 -9.61
CA ILE A 179 4.77 -0.10 -9.23
C ILE A 179 3.64 -1.13 -9.43
N MET A 180 2.39 -0.69 -9.57
CA MET A 180 1.22 -1.56 -9.53
C MET A 180 1.19 -2.60 -10.65
N HIS A 181 1.62 -2.23 -11.87
CA HIS A 181 1.68 -3.18 -12.99
C HIS A 181 2.70 -4.30 -12.71
N SER A 182 3.90 -3.93 -12.30
CA SER A 182 4.96 -4.91 -12.02
C SER A 182 4.58 -5.81 -10.85
N TYR A 183 3.91 -5.28 -9.81
CA TYR A 183 3.39 -6.10 -8.72
C TYR A 183 2.38 -7.12 -9.23
N ALA A 184 1.39 -6.68 -10.03
CA ALA A 184 0.35 -7.57 -10.55
C ALA A 184 0.90 -8.68 -11.45
N THR A 185 1.82 -8.35 -12.36
CA THR A 185 2.36 -9.32 -13.32
C THR A 185 3.39 -10.26 -12.70
N THR A 186 4.30 -9.76 -11.86
CA THR A 186 5.34 -10.57 -11.22
C THR A 186 4.78 -11.50 -10.15
N ALA A 187 3.66 -11.17 -9.50
CA ALA A 187 2.97 -12.11 -8.61
C ALA A 187 2.71 -13.45 -9.30
N THR A 188 2.28 -13.41 -10.58
CA THR A 188 2.03 -14.61 -11.40
C THR A 188 3.31 -15.17 -12.01
N MET A 189 4.12 -14.32 -12.67
CA MET A 189 5.23 -14.79 -13.53
C MET A 189 6.47 -15.16 -12.73
N VAL A 190 6.67 -14.58 -11.55
CA VAL A 190 7.87 -14.78 -10.72
C VAL A 190 7.50 -15.51 -9.44
N TYR A 191 6.76 -14.85 -8.56
CA TYR A 191 6.61 -15.27 -7.16
C TYR A 191 5.67 -16.47 -6.96
N ALA A 192 4.67 -16.65 -7.83
CA ALA A 192 3.85 -17.87 -7.81
C ALA A 192 4.63 -19.13 -8.24
N LYS A 193 5.68 -18.94 -9.05
CA LYS A 193 6.56 -20.02 -9.51
C LYS A 193 7.75 -20.27 -8.59
N ASP A 194 8.25 -19.21 -7.96
CA ASP A 194 9.39 -19.22 -7.05
C ASP A 194 9.12 -18.29 -5.85
N PRO A 195 8.42 -18.78 -4.82
CA PRO A 195 8.11 -18.00 -3.62
C PRO A 195 9.35 -17.48 -2.88
N ASP A 196 10.49 -18.15 -3.03
CA ASP A 196 11.76 -17.81 -2.41
C ASP A 196 12.64 -16.88 -3.27
N PHE A 197 12.08 -16.32 -4.36
CA PHE A 197 12.83 -15.51 -5.32
C PHE A 197 13.62 -14.39 -4.64
N THR A 198 13.00 -13.64 -3.73
CA THR A 198 13.66 -12.53 -3.01
C THR A 198 14.80 -13.04 -2.12
N GLU A 199 14.63 -14.19 -1.44
CA GLU A 199 15.70 -14.81 -0.65
C GLU A 199 16.89 -15.24 -1.52
N LYS A 200 16.59 -15.81 -2.70
CA LYS A 200 17.62 -16.21 -3.68
C LYS A 200 18.37 -15.00 -4.24
N GLN A 201 17.69 -13.84 -4.39
CA GLN A 201 18.35 -12.59 -4.79
C GLN A 201 19.40 -12.17 -3.76
N TYR A 202 19.07 -12.18 -2.45
CA TYR A 202 20.05 -11.88 -1.38
C TYR A 202 21.19 -12.89 -1.30
N LYS A 203 20.97 -14.13 -1.75
CA LYS A 203 22.01 -15.16 -1.90
C LYS A 203 22.77 -15.06 -3.23
N LYS A 204 22.50 -14.07 -4.07
CA LYS A 204 23.07 -13.89 -5.42
C LYS A 204 22.85 -15.09 -6.37
N GLN A 205 21.75 -15.80 -6.18
CA GLN A 205 21.38 -16.97 -6.99
C GLN A 205 20.45 -16.61 -8.16
N THR A 206 19.84 -15.42 -8.10
CA THR A 206 18.99 -14.85 -9.15
C THR A 206 19.07 -13.32 -9.10
N SER A 207 18.50 -12.64 -10.12
CA SER A 207 18.46 -11.18 -10.19
C SER A 207 17.16 -10.70 -10.86
N PHE A 208 16.83 -9.41 -10.72
CA PHE A 208 15.74 -8.80 -11.46
C PHE A 208 16.00 -8.86 -12.96
N ALA A 209 17.19 -8.47 -13.41
CA ALA A 209 17.58 -8.45 -14.81
C ALA A 209 17.69 -9.85 -15.46
N GLY A 210 17.90 -10.89 -14.67
CA GLY A 210 17.97 -12.28 -15.11
C GLY A 210 16.64 -13.05 -15.01
N SER A 211 15.52 -12.37 -14.82
CA SER A 211 14.24 -13.00 -14.52
C SER A 211 13.07 -12.44 -15.34
N ALA A 212 11.86 -12.95 -15.11
CA ALA A 212 10.63 -12.45 -15.72
C ALA A 212 10.23 -11.03 -15.26
N TRP A 213 11.01 -10.37 -14.41
CA TRP A 213 10.85 -8.96 -14.12
C TRP A 213 11.06 -8.09 -15.37
N VAL A 214 12.06 -8.41 -16.21
CA VAL A 214 12.25 -7.70 -17.50
C VAL A 214 11.01 -7.84 -18.36
N LYS A 215 10.43 -9.06 -18.44
CA LYS A 215 9.18 -9.30 -19.20
C LYS A 215 8.02 -8.46 -18.65
N SER A 216 7.92 -8.26 -17.35
CA SER A 216 6.91 -7.38 -16.75
C SER A 216 7.01 -5.93 -17.26
N PHE A 217 8.23 -5.40 -17.38
CA PHE A 217 8.45 -4.06 -17.93
C PHE A 217 8.20 -3.99 -19.44
N GLU A 218 8.57 -5.02 -20.20
CA GLU A 218 8.22 -5.13 -21.61
C GLU A 218 6.70 -5.12 -21.82
N MET A 219 5.95 -5.83 -20.99
CA MET A 219 4.48 -5.84 -21.03
C MET A 219 3.91 -4.44 -20.78
N LEU A 220 4.48 -3.69 -19.84
CA LEU A 220 4.07 -2.30 -19.56
C LEU A 220 4.39 -1.37 -20.73
N GLN A 221 5.54 -1.56 -21.39
CA GLN A 221 5.95 -0.84 -22.60
C GLN A 221 5.02 -1.16 -23.77
N ASP A 222 4.64 -2.42 -23.94
CA ASP A 222 3.65 -2.88 -24.92
C ASP A 222 2.30 -2.18 -24.71
N MET A 223 1.80 -2.12 -23.47
CA MET A 223 0.57 -1.40 -23.13
C MET A 223 0.64 0.08 -23.51
N ASN A 224 1.80 0.74 -23.32
CA ASN A 224 2.00 2.11 -23.78
C ASN A 224 1.91 2.22 -25.30
N THR A 225 2.59 1.33 -26.01
CA THR A 225 2.59 1.27 -27.50
C THR A 225 1.19 1.01 -28.05
N TRP A 226 0.37 0.21 -27.38
CA TRP A 226 -1.02 -0.07 -27.77
C TRP A 226 -1.97 1.10 -27.43
N GLY A 227 -1.51 2.13 -26.75
CA GLY A 227 -2.29 3.29 -26.34
C GLY A 227 -3.29 3.00 -25.23
N CYS A 228 -2.92 2.13 -24.30
CA CYS A 228 -3.76 1.76 -23.16
C CYS A 228 -3.99 2.91 -22.18
N PHE A 229 -3.08 3.87 -22.09
CA PHE A 229 -3.06 4.92 -21.06
C PHE A 229 -3.55 6.27 -21.62
N GLN A 230 -3.96 7.16 -20.69
CA GLN A 230 -4.23 8.56 -21.01
C GLN A 230 -2.91 9.28 -21.41
N ALA A 231 -3.04 10.42 -22.05
CA ALA A 231 -1.90 11.27 -22.36
C ALA A 231 -1.15 11.69 -21.08
N SER A 232 0.18 11.79 -21.18
CA SER A 232 1.06 12.31 -20.12
C SER A 232 0.92 11.60 -18.75
N PRO A 233 1.13 10.29 -18.65
CA PRO A 233 1.06 9.57 -17.37
C PRO A 233 1.91 10.19 -16.27
N ASN A 234 3.13 10.61 -16.58
CA ASN A 234 4.07 11.23 -15.64
C ASN A 234 3.63 12.61 -15.11
N SER A 235 2.62 13.24 -15.73
CA SER A 235 2.04 14.51 -15.28
C SER A 235 0.67 14.32 -14.61
N THR A 236 0.10 13.12 -14.65
CA THR A 236 -1.19 12.80 -14.05
C THR A 236 -1.02 12.42 -12.59
N THR A 237 -1.71 13.11 -11.68
CA THR A 237 -1.71 12.80 -10.26
C THR A 237 -2.76 11.76 -9.88
N TYR A 238 -2.64 11.18 -8.68
CA TYR A 238 -3.63 10.25 -8.17
C TYR A 238 -5.02 10.88 -7.99
N ALA A 239 -5.10 12.15 -7.60
CA ALA A 239 -6.37 12.88 -7.50
C ALA A 239 -7.03 13.05 -8.89
N MET A 240 -6.25 13.44 -9.89
CA MET A 240 -6.76 13.59 -11.27
C MET A 240 -7.33 12.28 -11.82
N ILE A 241 -6.69 11.13 -11.54
CA ILE A 241 -7.19 9.85 -12.04
C ILE A 241 -8.47 9.41 -11.31
N GLN A 242 -8.65 9.77 -10.04
CA GLN A 242 -9.92 9.53 -9.34
C GLN A 242 -11.09 10.28 -10.01
N GLU A 243 -10.90 11.55 -10.34
CA GLU A 243 -11.90 12.35 -11.05
C GLU A 243 -12.20 11.78 -12.44
N GLN A 244 -11.17 11.40 -13.20
CA GLN A 244 -11.32 10.80 -14.53
C GLN A 244 -12.06 9.45 -14.48
N LEU A 245 -11.75 8.59 -13.51
CA LEU A 245 -12.44 7.32 -13.30
C LEU A 245 -13.92 7.54 -12.94
N ALA A 246 -14.21 8.41 -11.98
CA ALA A 246 -15.57 8.72 -11.55
C ALA A 246 -16.41 9.31 -12.67
N ALA A 247 -15.79 10.08 -13.58
CA ALA A 247 -16.43 10.68 -14.75
C ALA A 247 -16.48 9.74 -15.98
N GLY A 248 -15.92 8.54 -15.91
CA GLY A 248 -15.85 7.60 -17.04
C GLY A 248 -14.91 8.04 -18.17
N LYS A 249 -14.01 8.98 -17.91
CA LYS A 249 -12.99 9.46 -18.87
C LYS A 249 -11.81 8.50 -19.00
N VAL A 250 -11.69 7.54 -18.07
CA VAL A 250 -10.80 6.39 -18.09
C VAL A 250 -11.62 5.20 -17.63
N LEU A 251 -11.45 4.03 -18.26
CA LEU A 251 -12.30 2.86 -18.00
C LEU A 251 -11.99 2.16 -16.68
N GLY A 252 -10.73 2.17 -16.26
CA GLY A 252 -10.30 1.58 -15.01
C GLY A 252 -8.87 1.94 -14.65
N TRP A 253 -8.43 1.44 -13.52
CA TRP A 253 -7.10 1.70 -12.98
C TRP A 253 -6.51 0.43 -12.37
N LEU A 254 -5.25 0.16 -12.68
CA LEU A 254 -4.51 -0.93 -12.05
C LEU A 254 -3.94 -0.43 -10.71
N GLY A 255 -4.54 -0.87 -9.62
CA GLY A 255 -4.19 -0.38 -8.30
C GLY A 255 -4.94 -1.04 -7.15
N LEU A 256 -5.21 -0.26 -6.10
CA LEU A 256 -5.77 -0.72 -4.83
C LEU A 256 -7.23 -0.28 -4.67
N PRO A 257 -8.13 -1.15 -4.13
CA PRO A 257 -9.52 -0.77 -3.83
C PRO A 257 -9.70 0.35 -2.82
N THR A 258 -8.65 0.78 -2.13
CA THR A 258 -8.68 1.97 -1.26
C THR A 258 -9.11 3.24 -2.00
N VAL A 259 -9.10 3.24 -3.33
CA VAL A 259 -9.64 4.32 -4.17
C VAL A 259 -11.17 4.39 -4.13
N ILE A 260 -11.85 3.27 -3.87
CA ILE A 260 -13.31 3.15 -4.02
C ILE A 260 -14.11 4.12 -3.14
N PRO A 261 -13.78 4.35 -1.86
CA PRO A 261 -14.48 5.36 -1.07
C PRO A 261 -14.45 6.76 -1.69
N ALA A 262 -13.30 7.18 -2.24
CA ALA A 262 -13.18 8.46 -2.94
C ALA A 262 -13.98 8.48 -4.25
N LEU A 263 -13.95 7.40 -5.03
CA LEU A 263 -14.74 7.24 -6.24
C LEU A 263 -16.25 7.30 -5.97
N LYS A 264 -16.71 6.67 -4.89
CA LYS A 264 -18.11 6.74 -4.47
C LYS A 264 -18.53 8.13 -3.99
N ALA A 265 -17.63 8.88 -3.38
CA ALA A 265 -17.89 10.27 -3.01
C ALA A 265 -18.04 11.18 -4.24
N LEU A 266 -17.29 10.90 -5.32
CA LEU A 266 -17.37 11.63 -6.59
C LEU A 266 -18.56 11.17 -7.46
N ASN A 267 -18.89 9.88 -7.42
CA ASN A 267 -20.00 9.31 -8.20
C ASN A 267 -20.60 8.10 -7.46
N ALA A 268 -21.63 8.36 -6.66
CA ALA A 268 -22.29 7.37 -5.82
C ALA A 268 -23.06 6.30 -6.61
N SER A 269 -23.42 6.59 -7.88
CA SER A 269 -24.22 5.67 -8.71
C SER A 269 -23.43 4.51 -9.29
N GLU A 270 -22.10 4.58 -9.26
CA GLU A 270 -21.24 3.58 -9.87
C GLU A 270 -20.93 2.41 -8.93
N GLU A 271 -21.00 1.20 -9.47
CA GLU A 271 -20.59 -0.01 -8.79
C GLU A 271 -19.17 -0.39 -9.20
N TRP A 272 -18.25 -0.30 -8.22
CA TRP A 272 -16.83 -0.55 -8.44
C TRP A 272 -16.47 -2.00 -8.15
N SER A 273 -15.82 -2.64 -9.11
CA SER A 273 -15.39 -4.04 -9.10
C SER A 273 -13.88 -4.16 -9.30
N PHE A 274 -13.41 -5.39 -9.15
CA PHE A 274 -12.01 -5.76 -9.29
C PHE A 274 -11.88 -6.91 -10.30
N ALA A 275 -10.83 -6.85 -11.13
CA ALA A 275 -10.37 -7.99 -11.91
C ALA A 275 -8.87 -8.17 -11.70
N ALA A 276 -8.40 -9.40 -11.59
CA ALA A 276 -6.97 -9.65 -11.61
C ALA A 276 -6.38 -9.23 -12.95
N HIS A 277 -5.21 -8.57 -12.93
CA HIS A 277 -4.53 -8.21 -14.17
C HIS A 277 -3.84 -9.44 -14.77
N PRO A 278 -4.12 -9.80 -16.03
CA PRO A 278 -3.54 -10.99 -16.62
C PRO A 278 -2.05 -10.80 -16.92
N ALA A 279 -1.26 -11.84 -16.63
CA ALA A 279 0.18 -11.88 -16.92
C ALA A 279 0.58 -13.06 -17.82
N THR A 280 -0.38 -13.96 -18.13
CA THR A 280 -0.19 -15.15 -18.96
C THR A 280 -1.41 -15.39 -19.85
N GLU A 281 -1.33 -16.41 -20.71
CA GLU A 281 -2.45 -16.86 -21.54
C GLU A 281 -3.42 -17.79 -20.79
N ASN A 282 -3.14 -18.11 -19.53
CA ASN A 282 -3.97 -18.97 -18.70
C ASN A 282 -4.51 -18.22 -17.48
N ALA A 283 -5.78 -17.84 -17.53
CA ALA A 283 -6.45 -17.15 -16.42
C ALA A 283 -6.40 -17.94 -15.09
N ALA A 284 -6.36 -19.29 -15.16
CA ALA A 284 -6.28 -20.12 -13.95
C ALA A 284 -4.93 -20.01 -13.22
N GLU A 285 -3.88 -19.53 -13.90
CA GLU A 285 -2.56 -19.30 -13.30
C GLU A 285 -2.42 -17.94 -12.65
N THR A 286 -3.39 -17.03 -12.80
CA THR A 286 -3.29 -15.67 -12.32
C THR A 286 -3.31 -15.62 -10.80
N PHE A 287 -2.29 -15.01 -10.22
CA PHE A 287 -2.17 -14.62 -8.82
C PHE A 287 -2.34 -13.12 -8.70
N ILE A 288 -2.89 -12.67 -7.58
CA ILE A 288 -2.93 -11.24 -7.24
C ILE A 288 -1.92 -10.92 -6.15
N PRO A 289 -1.29 -9.75 -6.15
CA PRO A 289 -0.61 -9.25 -4.96
C PRO A 289 -1.67 -8.96 -3.89
N SER A 290 -1.52 -9.51 -2.70
CA SER A 290 -2.43 -9.21 -1.58
C SER A 290 -1.74 -9.37 -0.24
N ALA A 291 -1.72 -8.30 0.55
CA ALA A 291 -1.09 -8.26 1.86
C ALA A 291 -1.71 -7.20 2.77
N ASN A 292 -1.28 -7.17 4.03
CA ASN A 292 -1.54 -6.06 4.93
C ASN A 292 -1.00 -4.75 4.32
N LEU A 293 -1.71 -3.64 4.53
CA LEU A 293 -1.33 -2.33 4.00
C LEU A 293 -1.30 -1.27 5.11
N VAL A 294 -2.41 -1.04 5.81
CA VAL A 294 -2.46 -0.05 6.89
C VAL A 294 -2.01 -0.70 8.19
N THR A 295 -1.01 -0.11 8.81
CA THR A 295 -0.41 -0.60 10.05
C THR A 295 -0.11 0.61 10.96
N PHE A 296 -0.24 0.44 12.26
CA PHE A 296 0.18 1.45 13.24
C PHE A 296 1.28 0.89 14.12
N ALA A 297 2.27 1.73 14.42
CA ALA A 297 3.36 1.42 15.33
C ALA A 297 3.42 2.44 16.49
N ILE A 298 4.00 2.05 17.60
CA ILE A 298 4.26 2.95 18.71
C ILE A 298 5.72 3.41 18.68
N ASN A 299 5.92 4.73 18.72
CA ASN A 299 7.25 5.31 18.84
C ASN A 299 7.96 4.76 20.10
N LYS A 300 9.22 4.41 19.99
CA LYS A 300 10.03 3.89 21.09
C LYS A 300 10.01 4.80 22.30
N LYS A 301 10.04 6.13 22.10
CA LYS A 301 9.99 7.14 23.18
C LYS A 301 8.66 7.15 23.91
N ALA A 302 7.55 6.79 23.25
CA ALA A 302 6.21 6.70 23.85
C ALA A 302 5.86 5.30 24.37
N SER A 303 6.77 4.33 24.26
CA SER A 303 6.47 2.93 24.55
C SER A 303 6.14 2.61 26.02
N SER A 304 6.58 3.46 26.96
CA SER A 304 6.23 3.36 28.39
C SER A 304 4.92 4.07 28.74
N ASN A 305 4.39 4.93 27.85
CA ASN A 305 3.14 5.65 28.08
C ASN A 305 1.94 4.70 28.06
N VAL A 306 1.24 4.57 29.17
CA VAL A 306 0.10 3.65 29.33
C VAL A 306 -1.09 4.02 28.44
N PHE A 307 -1.28 5.30 28.15
CA PHE A 307 -2.36 5.78 27.29
C PHE A 307 -2.07 5.49 25.81
N ALA A 308 -0.81 5.64 25.37
CA ALA A 308 -0.39 5.23 24.04
C ALA A 308 -0.59 3.73 23.83
N ARG A 309 -0.18 2.90 24.79
CA ARG A 309 -0.43 1.45 24.73
C ARG A 309 -1.92 1.10 24.70
N ARG A 310 -2.74 1.79 25.48
CA ARG A 310 -4.20 1.60 25.48
C ARG A 310 -4.80 1.93 24.10
N PHE A 311 -4.34 2.98 23.44
CA PHE A 311 -4.77 3.28 22.08
C PHE A 311 -4.30 2.23 21.07
N MET A 312 -3.08 1.70 21.19
CA MET A 312 -2.61 0.59 20.36
C MET A 312 -3.45 -0.68 20.56
N ASP A 313 -3.94 -0.95 21.77
CA ASP A 313 -4.88 -2.05 22.01
C ASP A 313 -6.25 -1.81 21.37
N PHE A 314 -6.73 -0.57 21.45
CA PHE A 314 -7.98 -0.19 20.82
C PHE A 314 -7.90 -0.32 19.29
N LEU A 315 -6.78 0.05 18.66
CA LEU A 315 -6.55 -0.13 17.24
C LEU A 315 -6.69 -1.61 16.80
N GLY A 316 -6.33 -2.56 17.66
CA GLY A 316 -6.51 -4.00 17.40
C GLY A 316 -7.88 -4.55 17.83
N SER A 317 -8.81 -3.72 18.27
CA SER A 317 -10.16 -4.13 18.66
C SER A 317 -11.10 -4.29 17.45
N SER A 318 -12.18 -5.07 17.61
CA SER A 318 -13.22 -5.20 16.59
C SER A 318 -13.82 -3.86 16.19
N THR A 319 -14.08 -2.98 17.16
CA THR A 319 -14.63 -1.63 16.92
C THR A 319 -13.73 -0.80 15.98
N ALA A 320 -12.43 -0.74 16.26
CA ALA A 320 -11.50 0.03 15.42
C ALA A 320 -11.34 -0.60 14.03
N LEU A 321 -11.25 -1.93 13.95
CA LEU A 321 -11.16 -2.66 12.68
C LEU A 321 -12.40 -2.47 11.81
N GLU A 322 -13.60 -2.53 12.40
CA GLU A 322 -14.85 -2.30 11.67
C GLU A 322 -14.91 -0.88 11.08
N ILE A 323 -14.57 0.13 11.90
CA ILE A 323 -14.48 1.52 11.43
C ILE A 323 -13.47 1.62 10.28
N GLN A 324 -12.29 1.04 10.46
CA GLN A 324 -11.23 1.09 9.47
C GLN A 324 -11.65 0.47 8.14
N VAL A 325 -12.14 -0.77 8.12
CA VAL A 325 -12.52 -1.45 6.87
C VAL A 325 -13.69 -0.78 6.17
N ARG A 326 -14.66 -0.26 6.93
CA ARG A 326 -15.81 0.45 6.38
C ARG A 326 -15.42 1.76 5.68
N LEU A 327 -14.46 2.50 6.22
CA LEU A 327 -14.08 3.83 5.71
C LEU A 327 -12.89 3.78 4.74
N SER A 328 -12.03 2.78 4.80
CA SER A 328 -10.88 2.63 3.89
C SER A 328 -11.08 1.60 2.78
N GLY A 329 -12.16 0.79 2.82
CA GLY A 329 -12.45 -0.18 1.77
C GLY A 329 -11.45 -1.34 1.72
N GLY A 330 -11.05 -1.91 2.88
CA GLY A 330 -10.12 -3.03 2.95
C GLY A 330 -10.71 -4.31 3.51
N ILE A 331 -9.89 -5.36 3.56
CA ILE A 331 -10.16 -6.61 4.27
C ILE A 331 -9.58 -6.47 5.68
N PRO A 332 -10.29 -6.85 6.76
CA PRO A 332 -9.71 -6.77 8.09
C PRO A 332 -8.49 -7.70 8.21
N SER A 333 -7.37 -7.15 8.70
CA SER A 333 -6.12 -7.91 8.88
C SER A 333 -6.14 -8.83 10.08
N ILE A 334 -7.02 -8.57 11.03
CA ILE A 334 -7.32 -9.40 12.19
C ILE A 334 -8.77 -9.91 12.01
N PRO A 335 -9.06 -11.18 12.33
CA PRO A 335 -10.41 -11.74 12.19
C PRO A 335 -11.48 -10.86 12.83
N LEU A 336 -12.47 -10.49 12.06
CA LEU A 336 -13.61 -9.67 12.46
C LEU A 336 -14.90 -10.49 12.27
N ALA A 337 -15.54 -10.87 13.38
CA ALA A 337 -16.77 -11.65 13.34
C ALA A 337 -17.89 -10.86 12.62
N GLY A 338 -18.61 -11.52 11.74
CA GLY A 338 -19.71 -10.90 10.98
C GLY A 338 -19.26 -9.91 9.89
N TYR A 339 -17.96 -9.86 9.56
CA TYR A 339 -17.48 -8.98 8.48
C TYR A 339 -18.17 -9.29 7.15
N VAL A 340 -18.72 -8.24 6.56
CA VAL A 340 -19.28 -8.26 5.20
C VAL A 340 -18.44 -7.34 4.32
N PRO A 341 -18.00 -7.81 3.13
CA PRO A 341 -17.24 -6.98 2.21
C PRO A 341 -17.95 -5.69 1.86
N THR A 342 -17.23 -4.57 1.89
CA THR A 342 -17.79 -3.22 1.68
C THR A 342 -18.05 -2.87 0.22
N SER A 343 -17.56 -3.70 -0.71
CA SER A 343 -17.76 -3.56 -2.16
C SER A 343 -17.54 -4.88 -2.88
N PRO A 344 -18.05 -5.05 -4.11
CA PRO A 344 -17.75 -6.20 -4.96
C PRO A 344 -16.25 -6.42 -5.15
N ALA A 345 -15.46 -5.34 -5.29
CA ALA A 345 -14.01 -5.43 -5.44
C ALA A 345 -13.33 -6.15 -4.25
N ILE A 346 -13.79 -5.91 -3.03
CA ILE A 346 -13.27 -6.60 -1.84
C ILE A 346 -13.68 -8.07 -1.84
N SER A 347 -14.92 -8.40 -2.24
CA SER A 347 -15.38 -9.79 -2.39
C SER A 347 -14.52 -10.56 -3.40
N ASP A 348 -14.20 -9.94 -4.54
CA ASP A 348 -13.36 -10.55 -5.57
C ASP A 348 -11.95 -10.86 -5.05
N ILE A 349 -11.32 -9.93 -4.33
CA ILE A 349 -10.00 -10.15 -3.71
C ILE A 349 -10.07 -11.28 -2.67
N MET A 350 -11.11 -11.30 -1.83
CA MET A 350 -11.29 -12.35 -0.84
C MET A 350 -11.43 -13.73 -1.50
N ALA A 351 -12.09 -13.81 -2.68
CA ALA A 351 -12.20 -15.05 -3.44
C ALA A 351 -10.84 -15.54 -3.96
N TYR A 352 -9.95 -14.64 -4.41
CA TYR A 352 -8.56 -15.00 -4.75
C TYR A 352 -7.79 -15.50 -3.54
N ARG A 353 -7.90 -14.81 -2.40
CA ARG A 353 -7.25 -15.20 -1.15
C ARG A 353 -7.74 -16.56 -0.65
N ALA A 354 -9.04 -16.83 -0.69
CA ALA A 354 -9.62 -18.10 -0.28
C ALA A 354 -9.15 -19.29 -1.13
N LYS A 355 -8.82 -19.03 -2.42
CA LYS A 355 -8.25 -20.05 -3.33
C LYS A 355 -6.73 -20.18 -3.20
N GLY A 356 -6.07 -19.43 -2.31
CA GLY A 356 -4.60 -19.39 -2.23
C GLY A 356 -3.94 -18.76 -3.46
N LYS A 357 -4.68 -18.04 -4.31
CA LYS A 357 -4.22 -17.41 -5.55
C LYS A 357 -3.72 -15.97 -5.29
N PHE A 358 -2.84 -15.83 -4.32
CA PHE A 358 -2.24 -14.53 -4.00
C PHE A 358 -0.79 -14.70 -3.55
N PHE A 359 -0.02 -13.62 -3.69
CA PHE A 359 1.31 -13.47 -3.14
C PHE A 359 1.36 -12.15 -2.34
N PRO A 360 2.12 -12.06 -1.23
CA PRO A 360 2.30 -10.80 -0.51
C PRO A 360 2.85 -9.69 -1.42
N PHE A 361 2.67 -8.43 -1.02
CA PHE A 361 3.33 -7.33 -1.72
C PHE A 361 4.84 -7.54 -1.65
N ILE A 362 5.48 -7.51 -2.80
CA ILE A 362 6.88 -7.92 -2.98
C ILE A 362 7.86 -7.03 -2.21
N ASP A 363 7.54 -5.74 -2.08
CA ASP A 363 8.33 -4.78 -1.30
C ASP A 363 8.35 -5.09 0.20
N HIS A 364 7.37 -5.85 0.71
CA HIS A 364 7.42 -6.31 2.10
C HIS A 364 8.63 -7.20 2.40
N GLN A 365 9.22 -7.81 1.37
CA GLN A 365 10.38 -8.69 1.48
C GLN A 365 11.71 -7.98 1.14
N TRP A 366 11.65 -6.79 0.56
CA TRP A 366 12.87 -6.03 0.23
C TRP A 366 13.45 -5.39 1.48
N LYS A 367 14.76 -5.60 1.70
CA LYS A 367 15.48 -5.05 2.86
C LYS A 367 15.88 -3.59 2.67
N ALA A 368 15.68 -3.03 1.47
CA ALA A 368 16.12 -1.71 1.09
C ALA A 368 15.03 -0.92 0.38
N PRO A 369 14.64 0.26 0.89
CA PRO A 369 13.71 1.16 0.22
C PRO A 369 14.17 1.60 -1.18
N GLN A 370 15.48 1.61 -1.41
CA GLN A 370 16.10 1.99 -2.67
C GLN A 370 15.65 1.12 -3.85
N ILE A 371 15.30 -0.15 -3.61
CA ILE A 371 14.78 -1.04 -4.65
C ILE A 371 13.44 -0.50 -5.19
N GLN A 372 12.52 -0.14 -4.30
CA GLN A 372 11.24 0.45 -4.70
C GLN A 372 11.43 1.80 -5.39
N GLN A 373 12.38 2.63 -4.91
CA GLN A 373 12.69 3.92 -5.52
C GLN A 373 13.26 3.75 -6.93
N ALA A 374 14.15 2.77 -7.15
CA ALA A 374 14.68 2.44 -8.48
C ALA A 374 13.57 1.99 -9.43
N LEU A 375 12.62 1.17 -8.95
CA LEU A 375 11.46 0.75 -9.73
C LEU A 375 10.57 1.95 -10.13
N ILE A 376 10.24 2.83 -9.19
CA ILE A 376 9.42 4.04 -9.45
C ILE A 376 10.09 4.93 -10.49
N ALA A 377 11.34 5.31 -10.26
CA ALA A 377 12.10 6.17 -11.15
C ALA A 377 12.30 5.51 -12.54
N GLY A 378 12.55 4.21 -12.56
CA GLY A 378 12.71 3.44 -13.78
C GLY A 378 11.47 3.43 -14.65
N VAL A 379 10.28 3.18 -14.08
CA VAL A 379 9.02 3.22 -14.84
C VAL A 379 8.73 4.63 -15.35
N GLN A 380 8.89 5.67 -14.53
CA GLN A 380 8.75 7.06 -14.99
C GLN A 380 9.74 7.38 -16.11
N GLY A 381 11.00 6.95 -15.99
CA GLY A 381 12.03 7.10 -17.01
C GLY A 381 11.72 6.37 -18.32
N MET A 382 11.14 5.17 -18.24
CA MET A 382 10.72 4.42 -19.43
C MET A 382 9.65 5.18 -20.23
N PHE A 383 8.70 5.81 -19.56
CA PHE A 383 7.68 6.64 -20.21
C PHE A 383 8.17 8.03 -20.63
N ALA A 384 9.31 8.47 -20.10
CA ALA A 384 10.06 9.63 -20.57
C ALA A 384 11.05 9.31 -21.71
N GLY A 385 11.20 8.02 -22.06
CA GLY A 385 12.13 7.56 -23.11
C GLY A 385 13.61 7.50 -22.67
N THR A 386 13.89 7.56 -21.37
CA THR A 386 15.25 7.54 -20.81
C THR A 386 15.66 6.18 -20.24
N GLU A 387 14.72 5.25 -20.06
CA GLU A 387 14.98 3.93 -19.53
C GLU A 387 14.41 2.83 -20.44
N THR A 388 14.98 1.64 -20.34
CA THR A 388 14.52 0.43 -21.00
C THR A 388 14.04 -0.60 -19.97
N PRO A 389 13.22 -1.60 -20.35
CA PRO A 389 12.84 -2.70 -19.47
C PRO A 389 14.04 -3.35 -18.76
N LYS A 390 15.13 -3.56 -19.48
CA LYS A 390 16.33 -4.17 -18.92
C LYS A 390 17.07 -3.23 -17.97
N SER A 391 17.25 -1.94 -18.34
CA SER A 391 17.95 -0.98 -17.47
C SER A 391 17.25 -0.73 -16.15
N ILE A 392 15.90 -0.80 -16.11
CA ILE A 392 15.13 -0.72 -14.87
C ILE A 392 15.50 -1.90 -13.95
N ALA A 393 15.48 -3.11 -14.47
CA ALA A 393 15.80 -4.31 -13.71
C ALA A 393 17.25 -4.30 -13.20
N GLU A 394 18.21 -3.86 -14.02
CA GLU A 394 19.62 -3.70 -13.64
C GLU A 394 19.79 -2.68 -12.48
N LYS A 395 19.10 -1.53 -12.55
CA LYS A 395 19.11 -0.53 -11.45
C LYS A 395 18.47 -1.06 -10.16
N MET A 396 17.47 -1.90 -10.25
CA MET A 396 16.89 -2.58 -9.08
C MET A 396 17.89 -3.58 -8.48
N ASP A 397 18.66 -4.32 -9.30
CA ASP A 397 19.74 -5.21 -8.86
C ASP A 397 20.86 -4.42 -8.18
N GLU A 398 21.28 -3.27 -8.73
CA GLU A 398 22.26 -2.37 -8.10
C GLU A 398 21.76 -1.86 -6.74
N ALA A 399 20.47 -1.48 -6.64
CA ALA A 399 19.88 -1.02 -5.39
C ALA A 399 19.84 -2.14 -4.33
N LEU A 400 19.63 -3.39 -4.75
CA LEU A 400 19.62 -4.56 -3.87
C LEU A 400 21.03 -4.87 -3.32
N LEU A 401 22.08 -4.65 -4.10
CA LEU A 401 23.46 -4.95 -3.70
C LEU A 401 24.11 -3.90 -2.80
N LYS A 402 23.51 -2.71 -2.68
CA LYS A 402 24.03 -1.61 -1.84
C LYS A 402 23.68 -1.75 -0.34
N ASN A 403 23.15 -2.91 0.10
CA ASN A 403 22.70 -3.17 1.47
C ASN A 403 23.37 -4.38 2.12
#